data_87b915e205a6ad874fadf2ee5ce8ab6f
#
_entry.id   87b915e205a6ad874fadf2ee5ce8ab6f
#
_cell.length_a   1.000
_cell.length_b   1.000
_cell.length_c   1.000
_cell.angle_alpha   90.00
_cell.angle_beta   90.00
_cell.angle_gamma   90.00
#
_symmetry.space_group_name_H-M   'P 1'
#
loop_
_entity.id
_entity.type
_entity.pdbx_description
1 polymer ?
#
loop_
_entity_poly.entity_id
_entity_poly.type
_entity_poly.pdbx_seq_one_letter_code
_entity_poly.pdbx_strand_id
1 'polypeptide(L)'
;MMQMLAAGGMPLLTDHERQPDIDNPRGYCEWEPIKLLPKEPDRIDEADGKAVKVITQLLLSVPKGRNYKLIFMERPLPEVLASQDEMLKRRGSSQAVDHALLTSAFREHMKEVIAWLERRDDIPVCRMGYRKVLSDPIAAAKTVRNFLGLDLNLEAMALQVDPALYRNRWP
;
A
#
# COMPACT_ATOMS: atom_id res chain seq x y z
N MET A 1 -1.38 -6.48 -2.65
CA MET A 1 0.05 -6.41 -3.06
C MET A 1 0.97 -7.09 -2.06
N MET A 2 1.02 -6.72 -0.77
CA MET A 2 1.94 -7.35 0.20
C MET A 2 1.83 -8.89 0.23
N GLN A 3 0.61 -9.43 0.26
CA GLN A 3 0.38 -10.87 0.22
C GLN A 3 0.84 -11.52 -1.11
N MET A 4 0.70 -10.80 -2.23
CA MET A 4 1.24 -11.26 -3.51
C MET A 4 2.76 -11.38 -3.44
N LEU A 5 3.44 -10.35 -2.92
CA LEU A 5 4.90 -10.36 -2.77
C LEU A 5 5.36 -11.51 -1.88
N ALA A 6 4.73 -11.70 -0.72
CA ALA A 6 5.05 -12.80 0.20
C ALA A 6 4.88 -14.17 -0.46
N ALA A 7 3.75 -14.40 -1.12
CA ALA A 7 3.48 -15.67 -1.81
C ALA A 7 4.43 -15.91 -2.99
N GLY A 8 4.91 -14.84 -3.62
CA GLY A 8 5.92 -14.89 -4.68
C GLY A 8 7.32 -15.20 -4.19
N GLY A 9 7.56 -15.20 -2.88
CA GLY A 9 8.87 -15.46 -2.28
C GLY A 9 9.64 -14.23 -1.81
N MET A 10 9.01 -13.03 -1.87
CA MET A 10 9.62 -11.80 -1.32
C MET A 10 9.47 -11.76 0.20
N PRO A 11 10.56 -11.63 0.96
CA PRO A 11 10.48 -11.45 2.41
C PRO A 11 9.70 -10.17 2.76
N LEU A 12 8.84 -10.23 3.78
CA LEU A 12 8.17 -9.04 4.31
C LEU A 12 8.78 -8.60 5.63
N LEU A 13 8.89 -7.29 5.83
CA LEU A 13 9.09 -6.71 7.14
C LEU A 13 7.72 -6.42 7.77
N THR A 14 7.34 -7.20 8.78
CA THR A 14 6.07 -7.10 9.51
C THR A 14 6.26 -7.62 10.93
N ASP A 15 5.52 -7.06 11.89
CA ASP A 15 5.57 -7.46 13.30
C ASP A 15 4.39 -8.34 13.74
N HIS A 16 3.37 -8.47 12.90
CA HIS A 16 2.14 -9.19 13.20
C HIS A 16 1.36 -8.68 14.43
N GLU A 17 1.63 -7.48 14.92
CA GLU A 17 0.93 -6.90 16.08
C GLU A 17 -0.54 -6.70 15.79
N ARG A 18 -0.84 -6.13 14.61
CA ARG A 18 -2.23 -5.92 14.20
C ARG A 18 -2.83 -7.18 13.61
N GLN A 19 -3.70 -7.82 14.41
CA GLN A 19 -4.36 -9.05 14.04
C GLN A 19 -5.37 -8.86 12.89
N PRO A 20 -5.62 -9.91 12.08
CA PRO A 20 -6.70 -9.92 11.11
C PRO A 20 -8.04 -9.59 11.75
N ASP A 21 -8.89 -8.86 11.03
CA ASP A 21 -10.25 -8.54 11.43
C ASP A 21 -11.23 -8.63 10.24
N ILE A 22 -12.49 -8.28 10.46
CA ILE A 22 -13.52 -8.33 9.41
C ILE A 22 -13.22 -7.38 8.24
N ASP A 23 -12.47 -6.29 8.48
CA ASP A 23 -12.09 -5.33 7.45
C ASP A 23 -10.92 -5.86 6.61
N ASN A 24 -10.03 -6.61 7.24
CA ASN A 24 -8.88 -7.23 6.59
C ASN A 24 -8.61 -8.65 7.10
N PRO A 25 -9.41 -9.64 6.65
CA PRO A 25 -9.36 -11.01 7.18
C PRO A 25 -8.05 -11.75 6.89
N ARG A 26 -7.23 -11.22 5.96
CA ARG A 26 -5.90 -11.77 5.64
C ARG A 26 -4.75 -11.05 6.33
N GLY A 27 -5.06 -10.16 7.31
CA GLY A 27 -4.08 -9.37 8.04
C GLY A 27 -3.60 -8.13 7.28
N TYR A 28 -2.88 -7.30 7.98
CA TYR A 28 -2.52 -5.95 7.54
C TYR A 28 -1.12 -5.84 6.94
N CYS A 29 -0.24 -6.81 7.20
CA CYS A 29 1.18 -6.78 6.79
C CYS A 29 1.82 -5.44 7.16
N GLU A 30 1.53 -4.94 8.35
CA GLU A 30 2.08 -3.71 8.90
C GLU A 30 3.32 -4.00 9.73
N TRP A 31 4.18 -3.02 9.84
CA TRP A 31 5.33 -2.98 10.73
C TRP A 31 5.24 -1.64 11.48
N GLU A 32 4.82 -1.70 12.75
CA GLU A 32 4.51 -0.52 13.55
C GLU A 32 5.66 0.48 13.65
N PRO A 33 6.94 0.04 13.77
CA PRO A 33 8.06 0.98 13.85
C PRO A 33 8.22 1.90 12.64
N ILE A 34 7.61 1.59 11.48
CA ILE A 34 7.63 2.49 10.31
C ILE A 34 7.01 3.86 10.61
N LYS A 35 6.14 3.95 11.60
CA LYS A 35 5.51 5.21 12.03
C LYS A 35 6.51 6.20 12.63
N LEU A 36 7.68 5.71 13.05
CA LEU A 36 8.76 6.53 13.57
C LEU A 36 9.64 7.14 12.47
N LEU A 37 9.44 6.77 11.21
CA LEU A 37 10.24 7.22 10.07
C LEU A 37 10.47 8.74 10.00
N PRO A 38 9.50 9.62 10.34
CA PRO A 38 9.72 11.06 10.36
C PRO A 38 10.74 11.54 11.41
N LYS A 39 10.95 10.76 12.47
CA LYS A 39 11.90 11.07 13.57
C LYS A 39 13.17 10.25 13.49
N GLU A 40 13.06 9.03 12.97
CA GLU A 40 14.13 8.03 12.90
C GLU A 40 14.21 7.50 11.45
N PRO A 41 14.71 8.30 10.49
CA PRO A 41 14.71 7.94 9.08
C PRO A 41 15.54 6.69 8.76
N ASP A 42 16.60 6.42 9.52
CA ASP A 42 17.47 5.25 9.31
C ASP A 42 16.78 3.93 9.69
N ARG A 43 15.65 3.98 10.36
CA ARG A 43 14.85 2.78 10.66
C ARG A 43 14.41 2.02 9.40
N ILE A 44 14.28 2.71 8.26
CA ILE A 44 13.96 2.07 6.99
C ILE A 44 15.00 1.02 6.56
N ASP A 45 16.22 1.09 7.09
CA ASP A 45 17.32 0.17 6.76
C ASP A 45 17.03 -1.26 7.26
N GLU A 46 16.12 -1.42 8.24
CA GLU A 46 15.62 -2.73 8.68
C GLU A 46 14.85 -3.47 7.56
N ALA A 47 14.38 -2.72 6.55
CA ALA A 47 13.68 -3.25 5.38
C ALA A 47 14.62 -3.66 4.24
N ASP A 48 15.94 -3.60 4.42
CA ASP A 48 16.88 -3.99 3.35
C ASP A 48 16.63 -5.44 2.90
N GLY A 49 16.52 -5.63 1.59
CA GLY A 49 16.17 -6.93 0.99
C GLY A 49 14.74 -7.42 1.26
N LYS A 50 13.85 -6.60 1.84
CA LYS A 50 12.48 -6.96 2.21
C LYS A 50 11.46 -5.98 1.63
N ALA A 51 10.20 -6.39 1.56
CA ALA A 51 9.10 -5.47 1.30
C ALA A 51 8.51 -4.95 2.62
N VAL A 52 8.32 -3.65 2.71
CA VAL A 52 7.65 -2.99 3.84
C VAL A 52 6.48 -2.15 3.34
N LYS A 53 5.36 -2.16 4.07
CA LYS A 53 4.19 -1.35 3.76
C LYS A 53 4.37 0.04 4.34
N VAL A 54 4.33 1.06 3.47
CA VAL A 54 4.40 2.47 3.85
C VAL A 54 3.12 3.17 3.40
N ILE A 55 2.44 3.86 4.31
CA ILE A 55 1.30 4.71 3.95
C ILE A 55 1.79 6.04 3.35
N THR A 56 0.96 6.68 2.54
CA THR A 56 1.37 7.89 1.79
C THR A 56 1.83 9.04 2.69
N GLN A 57 1.27 9.16 3.91
CA GLN A 57 1.68 10.17 4.89
C GLN A 57 3.14 10.01 5.35
N LEU A 58 3.63 8.77 5.42
CA LEU A 58 5.01 8.46 5.82
C LEU A 58 5.97 8.45 4.63
N LEU A 59 5.44 8.33 3.41
CA LEU A 59 6.24 8.25 2.19
C LEU A 59 7.13 9.49 2.02
N LEU A 60 6.63 10.66 2.39
CA LEU A 60 7.37 11.93 2.30
C LEU A 60 8.61 11.98 3.21
N SER A 61 8.66 11.09 4.20
CA SER A 61 9.78 10.99 5.16
C SER A 61 10.82 9.93 4.77
N VAL A 62 10.64 9.25 3.63
CA VAL A 62 11.61 8.26 3.15
C VAL A 62 12.92 8.95 2.78
N PRO A 63 14.05 8.61 3.44
CA PRO A 63 15.32 9.29 3.22
C PRO A 63 15.90 9.03 1.83
N LYS A 64 16.85 9.85 1.41
CA LYS A 64 17.65 9.64 0.19
C LYS A 64 18.85 8.70 0.48
N GLY A 65 19.50 8.27 -0.59
CA GLY A 65 20.78 7.54 -0.48
C GLY A 65 20.65 6.05 -0.18
N ARG A 66 19.47 5.45 -0.40
CA ARG A 66 19.24 4.00 -0.35
C ARG A 66 18.66 3.53 -1.69
N ASN A 67 18.80 2.23 -1.95
CA ASN A 67 18.30 1.60 -3.16
C ASN A 67 16.86 1.14 -2.97
N TYR A 68 15.90 1.99 -3.31
CA TYR A 68 14.48 1.67 -3.23
C TYR A 68 13.93 1.19 -4.56
N LYS A 69 12.86 0.39 -4.48
CA LYS A 69 11.89 0.17 -5.57
C LYS A 69 10.49 0.36 -4.99
N LEU A 70 9.76 1.35 -5.47
CA LEU A 70 8.44 1.69 -4.95
C LEU A 70 7.33 1.11 -5.83
N ILE A 71 6.48 0.26 -5.26
CA ILE A 71 5.21 -0.14 -5.88
C ILE A 71 4.12 0.75 -5.30
N PHE A 72 3.64 1.68 -6.12
CA PHE A 72 2.61 2.65 -5.72
C PHE A 72 1.23 2.14 -6.11
N MET A 73 0.45 1.73 -5.10
CA MET A 73 -0.91 1.22 -5.30
C MET A 73 -1.90 2.36 -5.44
N GLU A 74 -2.59 2.43 -6.58
CA GLU A 74 -3.59 3.45 -6.87
C GLU A 74 -5.01 2.89 -6.75
N ARG A 75 -5.86 3.61 -6.03
CA ARG A 75 -7.28 3.29 -5.90
C ARG A 75 -8.11 4.56 -6.06
N PRO A 76 -9.28 4.51 -6.75
CA PRO A 76 -10.16 5.67 -6.85
C PRO A 76 -10.53 6.23 -5.47
N LEU A 77 -10.42 7.54 -5.31
CA LEU A 77 -10.67 8.20 -4.02
C LEU A 77 -12.06 7.88 -3.43
N PRO A 78 -13.15 7.86 -4.22
CA PRO A 78 -14.47 7.49 -3.68
C PRO A 78 -14.48 6.11 -3.02
N GLU A 79 -13.73 5.13 -3.56
CA GLU A 79 -13.63 3.80 -2.97
C GLU A 79 -12.82 3.79 -1.68
N VAL A 80 -11.79 4.63 -1.59
CA VAL A 80 -10.98 4.79 -0.37
C VAL A 80 -11.85 5.36 0.74
N LEU A 81 -12.61 6.43 0.44
CA LEU A 81 -13.50 7.09 1.40
C LEU A 81 -14.61 6.14 1.87
N ALA A 82 -15.28 5.46 0.95
CA ALA A 82 -16.31 4.49 1.29
C ALA A 82 -15.78 3.36 2.21
N SER A 83 -14.55 2.91 1.96
CA SER A 83 -13.91 1.89 2.80
C SER A 83 -13.56 2.41 4.20
N GLN A 84 -13.13 3.67 4.31
CA GLN A 84 -12.86 4.30 5.59
C GLN A 84 -14.14 4.52 6.41
N ASP A 85 -15.22 4.97 5.78
CA ASP A 85 -16.51 5.15 6.43
C ASP A 85 -17.04 3.86 7.04
N GLU A 86 -17.00 2.78 6.29
CA GLU A 86 -17.43 1.48 6.79
C GLU A 86 -16.60 1.03 8.01
N MET A 87 -15.30 1.26 7.96
CA MET A 87 -14.40 0.96 9.08
C MET A 87 -14.71 1.83 10.31
N LEU A 88 -14.95 3.13 10.14
CA LEU A 88 -15.27 4.05 11.23
C LEU A 88 -16.62 3.72 11.87
N LYS A 89 -17.66 3.43 11.07
CA LYS A 89 -18.97 2.97 11.56
C LYS A 89 -18.83 1.73 12.45
N ARG A 90 -18.06 0.72 12.00
CA ARG A 90 -17.85 -0.51 12.79
C ARG A 90 -17.09 -0.30 14.09
N ARG A 91 -16.22 0.71 14.13
CA ARG A 91 -15.48 1.08 15.36
C ARG A 91 -16.29 1.95 16.32
N GLY A 92 -17.57 2.19 16.03
CA GLY A 92 -18.45 3.00 16.89
C GLY A 92 -18.10 4.49 16.89
N SER A 93 -17.34 4.97 15.91
CA SER A 93 -17.07 6.39 15.74
C SER A 93 -18.31 7.06 15.20
N SER A 94 -19.06 7.76 16.07
CA SER A 94 -20.30 8.48 15.74
C SER A 94 -20.08 9.90 15.22
N GLN A 95 -18.82 10.34 15.08
CA GLN A 95 -18.54 11.66 14.51
C GLN A 95 -18.89 11.65 13.03
N ALA A 96 -19.83 12.51 12.65
CA ALA A 96 -20.10 12.79 11.24
C ALA A 96 -18.81 13.35 10.61
N VAL A 97 -18.19 12.54 9.76
CA VAL A 97 -17.02 12.99 9.01
C VAL A 97 -17.49 13.92 7.90
N ASP A 98 -16.98 15.14 7.87
CA ASP A 98 -17.19 16.02 6.72
C ASP A 98 -16.45 15.45 5.52
N HIS A 99 -17.20 14.74 4.68
CA HIS A 99 -16.68 14.11 3.47
C HIS A 99 -16.06 15.11 2.48
N ALA A 100 -16.56 16.34 2.43
CA ALA A 100 -16.02 17.35 1.53
C ALA A 100 -14.63 17.80 2.01
N LEU A 101 -14.50 18.04 3.30
CA LEU A 101 -13.22 18.39 3.92
C LEU A 101 -12.21 17.26 3.81
N LEU A 102 -12.60 16.02 4.12
CA LEU A 102 -11.73 14.86 4.01
C LEU A 102 -11.28 14.62 2.56
N THR A 103 -12.20 14.75 1.60
CA THR A 103 -11.89 14.65 0.17
C THR A 103 -10.89 15.71 -0.27
N SER A 104 -11.08 16.96 0.18
CA SER A 104 -10.17 18.06 -0.13
C SER A 104 -8.78 17.81 0.44
N ALA A 105 -8.71 17.48 1.72
CA ALA A 105 -7.45 17.17 2.40
C ALA A 105 -6.70 16.00 1.73
N PHE A 106 -7.41 14.94 1.36
CA PHE A 106 -6.81 13.81 0.65
C PHE A 106 -6.28 14.21 -0.74
N ARG A 107 -7.02 15.02 -1.49
CA ARG A 107 -6.56 15.52 -2.80
C ARG A 107 -5.31 16.35 -2.69
N GLU A 108 -5.24 17.26 -1.72
CA GLU A 108 -4.04 18.10 -1.51
C GLU A 108 -2.86 17.21 -1.10
N HIS A 109 -3.05 16.30 -0.16
CA HIS A 109 -2.01 15.35 0.21
C HIS A 109 -1.52 14.53 -0.99
N MET A 110 -2.41 14.06 -1.86
CA MET A 110 -2.01 13.32 -3.05
C MET A 110 -1.24 14.17 -4.06
N LYS A 111 -1.54 15.46 -4.18
CA LYS A 111 -0.72 16.38 -4.98
C LYS A 111 0.70 16.48 -4.43
N GLU A 112 0.83 16.61 -3.11
CA GLU A 112 2.15 16.63 -2.45
C GLU A 112 2.94 15.34 -2.69
N VAL A 113 2.27 14.18 -2.56
CA VAL A 113 2.87 12.86 -2.83
C VAL A 113 3.35 12.76 -4.27
N ILE A 114 2.51 13.15 -5.24
CA ILE A 114 2.88 13.11 -6.66
C ILE A 114 4.06 14.02 -6.93
N ALA A 115 4.01 15.27 -6.46
CA ALA A 115 5.11 16.22 -6.62
C ALA A 115 6.40 15.76 -5.93
N TRP A 116 6.29 15.03 -4.81
CA TRP A 116 7.43 14.42 -4.14
C TRP A 116 8.02 13.29 -4.98
N LEU A 117 7.20 12.40 -5.52
CA LEU A 117 7.64 11.31 -6.40
C LEU A 117 8.35 11.84 -7.65
N GLU A 118 7.87 12.92 -8.24
CA GLU A 118 8.48 13.56 -9.42
C GLU A 118 9.87 14.15 -9.14
N ARG A 119 10.14 14.51 -7.88
CA ARG A 119 11.46 15.03 -7.45
C ARG A 119 12.41 13.91 -6.96
N ARG A 120 11.94 12.67 -6.88
CA ARG A 120 12.70 11.50 -6.40
C ARG A 120 13.14 10.64 -7.58
N ASP A 121 14.13 11.15 -8.33
CA ASP A 121 14.81 10.44 -9.42
C ASP A 121 15.62 9.20 -8.94
N ASP A 122 15.92 9.17 -7.64
CA ASP A 122 16.58 8.07 -6.94
C ASP A 122 15.65 6.88 -6.63
N ILE A 123 14.32 7.01 -6.84
CA ILE A 123 13.35 5.95 -6.56
C ILE A 123 12.61 5.52 -7.83
N PRO A 124 12.95 4.39 -8.44
CA PRO A 124 12.10 3.79 -9.47
C PRO A 124 10.69 3.50 -8.92
N VAL A 125 9.66 3.89 -9.66
CA VAL A 125 8.25 3.76 -9.24
C VAL A 125 7.47 2.89 -10.23
N CYS A 126 6.85 1.83 -9.73
CA CYS A 126 5.85 1.06 -10.44
C CYS A 126 4.45 1.46 -9.97
N ARG A 127 3.71 2.21 -10.78
CA ARG A 127 2.30 2.54 -10.48
C ARG A 127 1.39 1.36 -10.83
N MET A 128 0.56 0.96 -9.88
CA MET A 128 -0.29 -0.21 -10.01
C MET A 128 -1.73 0.11 -9.58
N GLY A 129 -2.64 0.13 -10.55
CA GLY A 129 -4.06 0.34 -10.26
C GLY A 129 -4.68 -0.86 -9.56
N TYR A 130 -5.38 -0.63 -8.46
CA TYR A 130 -6.02 -1.68 -7.67
C TYR A 130 -6.99 -2.53 -8.50
N ARG A 131 -7.84 -1.89 -9.31
CA ARG A 131 -8.80 -2.58 -10.21
C ARG A 131 -8.07 -3.44 -11.26
N LYS A 132 -6.91 -2.98 -11.76
CA LYS A 132 -6.11 -3.73 -12.72
C LYS A 132 -5.53 -5.01 -12.11
N VAL A 133 -5.09 -4.93 -10.85
CA VAL A 133 -4.63 -6.12 -10.12
C VAL A 133 -5.76 -7.14 -9.94
N LEU A 134 -6.99 -6.67 -9.68
CA LEU A 134 -8.15 -7.56 -9.52
C LEU A 134 -8.60 -8.20 -10.85
N SER A 135 -8.53 -7.45 -11.97
CA SER A 135 -8.99 -7.94 -13.27
C SER A 135 -8.01 -8.91 -13.94
N ASP A 136 -6.71 -8.71 -13.75
CA ASP A 136 -5.66 -9.57 -14.30
C ASP A 136 -4.50 -9.73 -13.31
N PRO A 137 -4.65 -10.64 -12.34
CA PRO A 137 -3.63 -10.87 -11.31
C PRO A 137 -2.30 -11.37 -11.87
N ILE A 138 -2.32 -12.18 -12.92
CA ILE A 138 -1.10 -12.72 -13.55
C ILE A 138 -0.32 -11.61 -14.25
N ALA A 139 -0.98 -10.74 -15.01
CA ALA A 139 -0.31 -9.61 -15.65
C ALA A 139 0.26 -8.64 -14.61
N ALA A 140 -0.48 -8.42 -13.50
CA ALA A 140 0.01 -7.62 -12.38
C ALA A 140 1.25 -8.24 -11.73
N ALA A 141 1.25 -9.56 -11.48
CA ALA A 141 2.39 -10.29 -10.95
C ALA A 141 3.62 -10.20 -11.88
N LYS A 142 3.43 -10.37 -13.20
CA LYS A 142 4.50 -10.20 -14.20
C LYS A 142 5.10 -8.80 -14.16
N THR A 143 4.25 -7.77 -14.10
CA THR A 143 4.70 -6.37 -14.04
C THR A 143 5.57 -6.13 -12.80
N VAL A 144 5.12 -6.60 -11.64
CA VAL A 144 5.84 -6.47 -10.37
C VAL A 144 7.16 -7.23 -10.41
N ARG A 145 7.16 -8.50 -10.87
CA ARG A 145 8.37 -9.30 -10.99
C ARG A 145 9.41 -8.62 -11.87
N ASN A 146 9.01 -8.15 -13.05
CA ASN A 146 9.91 -7.48 -13.99
C ASN A 146 10.46 -6.18 -13.41
N PHE A 147 9.62 -5.40 -12.75
CA PHE A 147 10.02 -4.16 -12.09
C PHE A 147 11.04 -4.41 -10.97
N LEU A 148 10.79 -5.41 -10.13
CA LEU A 148 11.70 -5.76 -9.06
C LEU A 148 12.99 -6.41 -9.56
N GLY A 149 12.96 -7.09 -10.71
CA GLY A 149 14.08 -7.86 -11.24
C GLY A 149 14.39 -9.10 -10.40
N LEU A 150 13.38 -9.66 -9.74
CA LEU A 150 13.48 -10.84 -8.87
C LEU A 150 12.75 -12.02 -9.51
N ASP A 151 13.18 -13.23 -9.20
CA ASP A 151 12.50 -14.45 -9.64
C ASP A 151 11.36 -14.81 -8.67
N LEU A 152 10.19 -14.18 -8.87
CA LEU A 152 9.02 -14.40 -8.04
C LEU A 152 8.06 -15.40 -8.69
N ASN A 153 7.43 -16.25 -7.89
CA ASN A 153 6.42 -17.20 -8.34
C ASN A 153 5.12 -16.48 -8.71
N LEU A 154 4.85 -16.35 -10.01
CA LEU A 154 3.72 -15.57 -10.54
C LEU A 154 2.37 -16.19 -10.19
N GLU A 155 2.25 -17.51 -10.25
CA GLU A 155 1.01 -18.25 -9.95
C GLU A 155 0.66 -18.08 -8.48
N ALA A 156 1.63 -18.27 -7.59
CA ALA A 156 1.45 -18.07 -6.15
C ALA A 156 1.05 -16.64 -5.83
N MET A 157 1.65 -15.64 -6.51
CA MET A 157 1.27 -14.23 -6.38
C MET A 157 -0.18 -14.00 -6.80
N ALA A 158 -0.58 -14.50 -7.96
CA ALA A 158 -1.91 -14.28 -8.52
C ALA A 158 -3.01 -14.93 -7.66
N LEU A 159 -2.76 -16.09 -7.09
CA LEU A 159 -3.70 -16.80 -6.19
C LEU A 159 -4.01 -16.00 -4.91
N GLN A 160 -3.19 -15.01 -4.56
CA GLN A 160 -3.48 -14.13 -3.42
C GLN A 160 -4.53 -13.06 -3.72
N VAL A 161 -4.89 -12.86 -4.97
CA VAL A 161 -5.88 -11.86 -5.34
C VAL A 161 -7.29 -12.47 -5.21
N ASP A 162 -8.08 -11.91 -4.31
CA ASP A 162 -9.45 -12.35 -4.04
C ASP A 162 -10.43 -11.23 -4.38
N PRO A 163 -11.17 -11.34 -5.49
CA PRO A 163 -12.16 -10.34 -5.88
C PRO A 163 -13.31 -10.17 -4.87
N ALA A 164 -13.58 -11.17 -4.02
CA ALA A 164 -14.63 -11.10 -3.01
C ALA A 164 -14.30 -10.07 -1.90
N LEU A 165 -13.03 -9.76 -1.69
CA LEU A 165 -12.59 -8.73 -0.76
C LEU A 165 -12.76 -7.30 -1.31
N TYR A 166 -13.13 -7.13 -2.58
CA TYR A 166 -13.43 -5.84 -3.18
C TYR A 166 -14.90 -5.46 -2.92
N ARG A 167 -15.19 -4.95 -1.73
CA ARG A 167 -16.55 -4.69 -1.24
C ARG A 167 -17.05 -3.29 -1.62
N ASN A 168 -16.20 -2.28 -1.60
CA ASN A 168 -16.55 -0.89 -1.84
C ASN A 168 -16.22 -0.53 -3.29
N ARG A 169 -17.17 -0.74 -4.19
CA ARG A 169 -17.05 -0.46 -5.63
C ARG A 169 -17.65 0.90 -5.93
N TRP A 170 -16.97 1.65 -6.77
CA TRP A 170 -17.51 2.85 -7.39
C TRP A 170 -17.80 2.54 -8.85
N PRO A 171 -18.98 2.96 -9.40
CA PRO A 171 -19.34 2.75 -10.80
C PRO A 171 -18.31 3.29 -11.79
#